data_5cb7da16beaf72618b5d82baf93c5f8e
#
_entry.id   5cb7da16beaf72618b5d82baf93c5f8e
#
_cell.length_a   1.000
_cell.length_b   1.000
_cell.length_c   1.000
_cell.angle_alpha   90.00
_cell.angle_beta   90.00
_cell.angle_gamma   90.00
#
_symmetry.space_group_name_H-M   'P 1'
#
loop_
_entity.id
_entity.type
_entity.pdbx_description
1 polymer ?
#
loop_
_entity_poly.entity_id
_entity_poly.type
_entity_poly.pdbx_seq_one_letter_code
_entity_poly.pdbx_strand_id
1 'polypeptide(L)'
;MKKIAPSVFEFVSVLLSAIIAVSVIFIFGIRLTTVDGRSMNPTLNHGDRLITVAKNGEYDFGDIVIVVQPNEPPYNEPLIKRVIATEGQWVDVRYDEGLVYVGDTIDTMVPLDESYTASLTDEEVFDDTHEYPVQVPENHYFAMGDNRNHSIDSRSSMVGFVDENYILGKAVFRIVPFGNFNIYD
;
A
#
# COMPACT_ATOMS: atom_id res chain seq x y z
N MET A 1 16.93 -8.01 58.87
CA MET A 1 15.86 -7.44 58.07
C MET A 1 16.21 -7.62 56.59
N LYS A 2 15.48 -8.49 55.85
CA LYS A 2 15.73 -8.74 54.44
C LYS A 2 15.28 -7.52 53.62
N LYS A 3 16.17 -6.93 52.83
CA LYS A 3 15.89 -5.86 51.87
C LYS A 3 15.10 -6.44 50.67
N ILE A 4 13.82 -6.59 50.82
CA ILE A 4 12.92 -7.08 49.71
C ILE A 4 12.42 -5.91 48.86
N ALA A 5 12.40 -4.69 49.39
CA ALA A 5 11.90 -3.51 48.72
C ALA A 5 12.64 -3.10 47.42
N PRO A 6 13.97 -3.15 47.33
CA PRO A 6 14.65 -2.75 46.09
C PRO A 6 14.36 -3.67 44.92
N SER A 7 14.26 -4.96 45.15
CA SER A 7 13.99 -5.94 44.05
C SER A 7 12.63 -5.84 43.46
N VAL A 8 11.59 -5.50 44.23
CA VAL A 8 10.22 -5.29 43.74
C VAL A 8 10.15 -3.99 42.93
N PHE A 9 10.78 -2.93 43.42
CA PHE A 9 10.83 -1.65 42.70
C PHE A 9 11.59 -1.77 41.38
N GLU A 10 12.73 -2.45 41.36
CA GLU A 10 13.50 -2.72 40.13
C GLU A 10 12.68 -3.53 39.13
N PHE A 11 12.01 -4.59 39.58
CA PHE A 11 11.14 -5.39 38.70
C PHE A 11 10.00 -4.56 38.12
N VAL A 12 9.30 -3.77 38.93
CA VAL A 12 8.23 -2.89 38.48
C VAL A 12 8.72 -1.84 37.49
N SER A 13 9.88 -1.23 37.73
CA SER A 13 10.43 -0.23 36.83
C SER A 13 10.88 -0.81 35.50
N VAL A 14 11.45 -2.00 35.47
CA VAL A 14 11.78 -2.72 34.22
C VAL A 14 10.51 -3.08 33.44
N LEU A 15 9.50 -3.59 34.13
CA LEU A 15 8.21 -3.92 33.49
C LEU A 15 7.54 -2.66 32.89
N LEU A 16 7.53 -1.58 33.65
CA LEU A 16 6.95 -0.31 33.19
C LEU A 16 7.72 0.25 31.99
N SER A 17 9.04 0.21 32.04
CA SER A 17 9.89 0.64 30.90
C SER A 17 9.66 -0.20 29.65
N ALA A 18 9.50 -1.52 29.81
CA ALA A 18 9.19 -2.41 28.70
C ALA A 18 7.80 -2.11 28.09
N ILE A 19 6.78 -1.89 28.92
CA ILE A 19 5.44 -1.51 28.47
C ILE A 19 5.50 -0.18 27.71
N ILE A 20 6.19 0.82 28.22
CA ILE A 20 6.34 2.12 27.57
C ILE A 20 7.04 1.95 26.22
N ALA A 21 8.15 1.20 26.16
CA ALA A 21 8.88 0.97 24.91
C ALA A 21 8.02 0.29 23.86
N VAL A 22 7.29 -0.75 24.25
CA VAL A 22 6.36 -1.46 23.36
C VAL A 22 5.23 -0.52 22.89
N SER A 23 4.67 0.28 23.79
CA SER A 23 3.63 1.26 23.46
C SER A 23 4.12 2.29 22.46
N VAL A 24 5.35 2.80 22.62
CA VAL A 24 5.97 3.75 21.68
C VAL A 24 6.13 3.12 20.30
N ILE A 25 6.59 1.87 20.21
CA ILE A 25 6.71 1.15 18.93
C ILE A 25 5.36 1.06 18.23
N PHE A 26 4.28 0.71 18.95
CA PHE A 26 2.94 0.61 18.38
C PHE A 26 2.32 1.98 18.02
N ILE A 27 2.61 3.03 18.78
CA ILE A 27 2.08 4.37 18.49
C ILE A 27 2.73 4.97 17.24
N PHE A 28 4.04 4.79 17.06
CA PHE A 28 4.81 5.52 16.05
C PHE A 28 5.25 4.68 14.85
N GLY A 29 5.17 3.37 14.88
CA GLY A 29 5.81 2.57 13.84
C GLY A 29 4.99 1.44 13.23
N ILE A 30 4.18 0.75 14.00
CA ILE A 30 3.51 -0.47 13.55
C ILE A 30 2.00 -0.34 13.72
N ARG A 31 1.26 -0.66 12.65
CA ARG A 31 -0.21 -0.69 12.65
C ARG A 31 -0.71 -2.04 12.19
N LEU A 32 -1.87 -2.43 12.67
CA LEU A 32 -2.61 -3.59 12.18
C LEU A 32 -3.72 -3.09 11.25
N THR A 33 -3.71 -3.58 10.02
CA THR A 33 -4.70 -3.23 9.01
C THR A 33 -5.43 -4.48 8.58
N THR A 34 -6.75 -4.42 8.49
CA THR A 34 -7.56 -5.50 7.92
C THR A 34 -7.92 -5.13 6.49
N VAL A 35 -7.76 -6.09 5.58
CA VAL A 35 -8.13 -5.93 4.17
C VAL A 35 -9.64 -5.97 4.04
N ASP A 36 -10.23 -4.92 3.49
CA ASP A 36 -11.63 -4.89 3.10
C ASP A 36 -11.77 -4.81 1.58
N GLY A 37 -12.65 -5.64 1.04
CA GLY A 37 -12.87 -5.71 -0.41
C GLY A 37 -11.98 -6.72 -1.14
N ARG A 38 -11.99 -6.62 -2.48
CA ARG A 38 -11.38 -7.58 -3.40
C ARG A 38 -10.35 -6.95 -4.34
N SER A 39 -10.09 -5.66 -4.20
CA SER A 39 -9.24 -4.91 -5.14
C SER A 39 -7.80 -5.41 -5.20
N MET A 40 -7.34 -6.15 -4.20
CA MET A 40 -5.99 -6.71 -4.12
C MET A 40 -5.92 -8.23 -4.39
N ASN A 41 -7.04 -8.85 -4.85
CA ASN A 41 -7.01 -10.25 -5.26
C ASN A 41 -6.12 -10.43 -6.51
N PRO A 42 -5.39 -11.53 -6.61
CA PRO A 42 -5.30 -12.68 -5.69
C PRO A 42 -4.30 -12.50 -4.54
N THR A 43 -3.51 -11.44 -4.51
CA THR A 43 -2.43 -11.24 -3.52
C THR A 43 -2.96 -11.15 -2.09
N LEU A 44 -4.00 -10.31 -1.89
CA LEU A 44 -4.66 -10.15 -0.59
C LEU A 44 -6.16 -10.38 -0.75
N ASN A 45 -6.73 -11.07 0.23
CA ASN A 45 -8.16 -11.38 0.26
C ASN A 45 -8.87 -10.60 1.36
N HIS A 46 -10.17 -10.40 1.17
CA HIS A 46 -11.01 -9.82 2.23
C HIS A 46 -10.86 -10.58 3.55
N GLY A 47 -10.63 -9.85 4.64
CA GLY A 47 -10.40 -10.41 5.98
C GLY A 47 -8.94 -10.70 6.32
N ASP A 48 -8.02 -10.60 5.36
CA ASP A 48 -6.59 -10.70 5.65
C ASP A 48 -6.16 -9.60 6.64
N ARG A 49 -5.25 -9.96 7.56
CA ARG A 49 -4.71 -9.00 8.53
C ARG A 49 -3.23 -8.77 8.28
N LEU A 50 -2.88 -7.51 8.14
CA LEU A 50 -1.55 -7.06 7.75
C LEU A 50 -0.89 -6.29 8.89
N ILE A 51 0.42 -6.47 9.00
CA ILE A 51 1.28 -5.52 9.70
C ILE A 51 1.70 -4.46 8.69
N THR A 52 1.46 -3.21 9.04
CA THR A 52 1.87 -2.05 8.27
C THR A 52 2.84 -1.20 9.07
N VAL A 53 3.84 -0.67 8.40
CA VAL A 53 4.85 0.20 8.99
C VAL A 53 4.74 1.57 8.35
N ALA A 54 4.66 2.60 9.18
CA ALA A 54 4.75 3.97 8.68
C ALA A 54 6.15 4.18 8.09
N LYS A 55 6.22 4.62 6.83
CA LYS A 55 7.48 4.96 6.16
C LYS A 55 7.44 6.45 5.82
N ASN A 56 8.56 7.13 5.93
CA ASN A 56 8.66 8.57 5.65
C ASN A 56 8.98 8.77 4.17
N GLY A 57 7.94 8.69 3.33
CA GLY A 57 7.99 9.28 2.00
C GLY A 57 8.74 8.53 0.88
N GLU A 58 9.33 7.36 1.09
CA GLU A 58 9.99 6.62 0.01
C GLU A 58 9.34 5.24 -0.19
N TYR A 59 8.55 5.11 -1.25
CA TYR A 59 7.95 3.85 -1.68
C TYR A 59 8.44 3.48 -3.06
N ASP A 60 8.74 2.21 -3.25
CA ASP A 60 9.25 1.67 -4.49
C ASP A 60 8.16 0.92 -5.27
N PHE A 61 8.42 0.67 -6.56
CA PHE A 61 7.59 -0.23 -7.36
C PHE A 61 7.34 -1.55 -6.62
N GLY A 62 6.09 -1.99 -6.63
CA GLY A 62 5.67 -3.24 -5.99
C GLY A 62 5.27 -3.11 -4.53
N ASP A 63 5.57 -2.00 -3.86
CA ASP A 63 5.15 -1.78 -2.47
C ASP A 63 3.63 -1.75 -2.34
N ILE A 64 3.09 -2.48 -1.37
CA ILE A 64 1.68 -2.41 -1.04
C ILE A 64 1.49 -1.35 0.04
N VAL A 65 0.77 -0.29 -0.31
CA VAL A 65 0.57 0.88 0.53
C VAL A 65 -0.88 1.03 0.97
N ILE A 66 -1.07 1.65 2.13
CA ILE A 66 -2.37 2.03 2.65
C ILE A 66 -2.55 3.53 2.43
N VAL A 67 -3.53 3.89 1.62
CA VAL A 67 -3.81 5.26 1.19
C VAL A 67 -5.10 5.74 1.82
N VAL A 68 -5.14 6.99 2.26
CA VAL A 68 -6.37 7.67 2.70
C VAL A 68 -6.63 8.84 1.75
N GLN A 69 -7.82 8.88 1.17
CA GLN A 69 -8.27 10.00 0.35
C GLN A 69 -9.16 10.94 1.21
N PRO A 70 -8.68 12.12 1.61
CA PRO A 70 -9.37 12.94 2.61
C PRO A 70 -10.59 13.70 2.08
N ASN A 71 -10.78 13.80 0.75
CA ASN A 71 -11.69 14.77 0.16
C ASN A 71 -12.86 14.20 -0.65
N GLU A 72 -12.98 12.89 -0.83
CA GLU A 72 -13.98 12.31 -1.72
C GLU A 72 -14.89 11.30 -1.00
N PRO A 73 -16.08 11.73 -0.50
CA PRO A 73 -17.13 10.78 -0.13
C PRO A 73 -17.60 10.00 -1.37
N PRO A 74 -17.84 8.67 -1.28
CA PRO A 74 -18.00 7.87 -0.07
C PRO A 74 -16.73 7.16 0.43
N TYR A 75 -15.57 7.42 -0.14
CA TYR A 75 -14.34 6.65 0.10
C TYR A 75 -13.44 7.27 1.18
N ASN A 76 -14.03 7.63 2.34
CA ASN A 76 -13.24 8.00 3.52
C ASN A 76 -12.53 6.81 4.17
N GLU A 77 -12.64 5.62 3.59
CA GLU A 77 -12.00 4.42 4.09
C GLU A 77 -10.60 4.25 3.47
N PRO A 78 -9.63 3.74 4.25
CA PRO A 78 -8.30 3.49 3.72
C PRO A 78 -8.34 2.48 2.57
N LEU A 79 -7.72 2.83 1.45
CA LEU A 79 -7.54 1.95 0.31
C LEU A 79 -6.20 1.22 0.43
N ILE A 80 -6.16 -0.04 0.01
CA ILE A 80 -4.92 -0.81 -0.10
C ILE A 80 -4.61 -0.96 -1.59
N LYS A 81 -3.45 -0.49 -2.02
CA LYS A 81 -3.02 -0.50 -3.43
C LYS A 81 -1.54 -0.82 -3.55
N ARG A 82 -1.13 -1.23 -4.74
CA ARG A 82 0.28 -1.45 -5.09
C ARG A 82 0.83 -0.24 -5.83
N VAL A 83 2.02 0.20 -5.45
CA VAL A 83 2.77 1.23 -6.18
C VAL A 83 3.23 0.65 -7.52
N ILE A 84 2.84 1.30 -8.59
CA ILE A 84 3.15 0.92 -9.98
C ILE A 84 4.24 1.83 -10.55
N ALA A 85 4.16 3.12 -10.24
CA ALA A 85 5.18 4.09 -10.64
C ALA A 85 5.33 5.17 -9.58
N THR A 86 6.55 5.73 -9.53
CA THR A 86 6.94 6.80 -8.62
C THR A 86 7.06 8.12 -9.37
N GLU A 87 7.29 9.21 -8.64
CA GLU A 87 7.42 10.55 -9.23
C GLU A 87 8.39 10.58 -10.43
N GLY A 88 8.03 11.35 -11.44
CA GLY A 88 8.79 11.53 -12.67
C GLY A 88 8.67 10.40 -13.69
N GLN A 89 8.26 9.21 -13.29
CA GLN A 89 8.07 8.08 -14.20
C GLN A 89 6.82 8.25 -15.07
N TRP A 90 6.87 7.66 -16.26
CA TRP A 90 5.76 7.60 -17.19
C TRP A 90 5.03 6.27 -17.06
N VAL A 91 3.72 6.32 -17.16
CA VAL A 91 2.82 5.16 -17.10
C VAL A 91 1.95 5.14 -18.36
N ASP A 92 1.82 3.97 -18.97
CA ASP A 92 0.92 3.73 -20.09
C ASP A 92 0.12 2.44 -19.82
N VAL A 93 -1.19 2.58 -19.68
CA VAL A 93 -2.10 1.44 -19.43
C VAL A 93 -2.75 1.07 -20.75
N ARG A 94 -2.39 -0.09 -21.30
CA ARG A 94 -2.89 -0.59 -22.58
C ARG A 94 -3.88 -1.72 -22.37
N TYR A 95 -5.14 -1.36 -22.40
CA TYR A 95 -6.24 -2.31 -22.17
C TYR A 95 -6.35 -3.34 -23.29
N ASP A 96 -6.05 -2.97 -24.53
CA ASP A 96 -6.04 -3.85 -25.70
C ASP A 96 -4.95 -4.91 -25.64
N GLU A 97 -3.83 -4.61 -24.99
CA GLU A 97 -2.72 -5.56 -24.75
C GLU A 97 -2.87 -6.28 -23.41
N GLY A 98 -3.66 -5.73 -22.47
CA GLY A 98 -3.77 -6.20 -21.09
C GLY A 98 -2.51 -5.94 -20.26
N LEU A 99 -1.72 -4.91 -20.60
CA LEU A 99 -0.42 -4.62 -20.02
C LEU A 99 -0.32 -3.19 -19.49
N VAL A 100 0.55 -3.01 -18.50
CA VAL A 100 0.97 -1.71 -17.99
C VAL A 100 2.45 -1.51 -18.31
N TYR A 101 2.78 -0.37 -18.89
CA TYR A 101 4.14 0.03 -19.23
C TYR A 101 4.59 1.13 -18.30
N VAL A 102 5.84 1.06 -17.82
CA VAL A 102 6.46 2.09 -16.98
C VAL A 102 7.88 2.36 -17.44
N GLY A 103 8.32 3.60 -17.36
CA GLY A 103 9.69 4.02 -17.68
C GLY A 103 10.00 5.43 -17.24
N ASP A 104 11.27 5.79 -17.18
CA ASP A 104 11.71 7.14 -16.81
C ASP A 104 11.44 8.16 -17.93
N THR A 105 11.28 7.68 -19.16
CA THR A 105 10.86 8.47 -20.34
C THR A 105 9.89 7.66 -21.18
N ILE A 106 9.13 8.32 -22.04
CA ILE A 106 8.18 7.66 -22.96
C ILE A 106 8.90 6.61 -23.82
N ASP A 107 10.12 6.90 -24.27
CA ASP A 107 10.89 6.02 -25.15
C ASP A 107 11.50 4.81 -24.42
N THR A 108 11.59 4.86 -23.09
CA THR A 108 12.18 3.79 -22.25
C THR A 108 11.16 2.96 -21.50
N MET A 109 9.87 3.21 -21.72
CA MET A 109 8.82 2.39 -21.10
C MET A 109 8.92 0.93 -21.54
N VAL A 110 8.80 0.05 -20.56
CA VAL A 110 8.76 -1.40 -20.75
C VAL A 110 7.52 -1.99 -20.09
N PRO A 111 6.97 -3.08 -20.63
CA PRO A 111 5.86 -3.75 -19.96
C PRO A 111 6.32 -4.29 -18.61
N LEU A 112 5.49 -4.12 -17.60
CA LEU A 112 5.74 -4.68 -16.27
C LEU A 112 5.53 -6.20 -16.30
N ASP A 113 6.39 -6.93 -15.58
CA ASP A 113 6.14 -8.34 -15.25
C ASP A 113 5.26 -8.40 -14.01
N GLU A 114 4.00 -8.73 -14.21
CA GLU A 114 2.97 -8.65 -13.18
C GLU A 114 2.27 -9.98 -12.94
N SER A 115 3.04 -11.01 -12.62
CA SER A 115 2.53 -12.37 -12.33
C SER A 115 1.50 -12.41 -11.19
N TYR A 116 1.46 -11.36 -10.38
CA TYR A 116 0.54 -11.20 -9.23
C TYR A 116 -0.84 -10.66 -9.60
N THR A 117 -1.06 -10.20 -10.82
CA THR A 117 -2.33 -9.55 -11.19
C THR A 117 -3.35 -10.52 -11.78
N ALA A 118 -4.62 -10.17 -11.64
CA ALA A 118 -5.66 -10.69 -12.51
C ALA A 118 -5.65 -9.94 -13.86
N SER A 119 -6.28 -10.53 -14.88
CA SER A 119 -6.35 -9.95 -16.23
C SER A 119 -6.79 -8.49 -16.22
N LEU A 120 -6.13 -7.67 -17.02
CA LEU A 120 -6.50 -6.29 -17.29
C LEU A 120 -7.30 -6.26 -18.62
N THR A 121 -8.56 -5.84 -18.55
CA THR A 121 -9.42 -5.62 -19.73
C THR A 121 -10.18 -4.31 -19.53
N ASP A 122 -10.71 -3.74 -20.61
CA ASP A 122 -11.48 -2.50 -20.59
C ASP A 122 -12.94 -2.68 -20.10
N GLU A 123 -13.39 -3.93 -19.93
CA GLU A 123 -14.82 -4.23 -19.71
C GLU A 123 -15.37 -3.80 -18.33
N GLU A 124 -14.52 -3.54 -17.33
CA GLU A 124 -14.96 -3.22 -15.96
C GLU A 124 -14.12 -2.13 -15.26
N VAL A 125 -13.38 -1.31 -16.00
CA VAL A 125 -12.60 -0.24 -15.37
C VAL A 125 -13.49 0.94 -15.04
N PHE A 126 -13.60 1.26 -13.75
CA PHE A 126 -14.36 2.40 -13.27
C PHE A 126 -13.68 3.71 -13.69
N ASP A 127 -14.26 4.43 -14.64
CA ASP A 127 -13.99 5.84 -14.92
C ASP A 127 -12.49 6.18 -15.06
N ASP A 128 -11.79 5.44 -15.96
CA ASP A 128 -10.44 5.82 -16.35
C ASP A 128 -10.50 7.09 -17.21
N THR A 129 -10.02 8.20 -16.64
CA THR A 129 -10.07 9.51 -17.28
C THR A 129 -8.73 9.94 -17.85
N HIS A 130 -7.70 9.08 -17.78
CA HIS A 130 -6.36 9.41 -18.28
C HIS A 130 -6.25 9.25 -19.80
N GLU A 131 -5.61 10.22 -20.40
CA GLU A 131 -5.07 10.08 -21.76
C GLU A 131 -3.62 9.60 -21.64
N TYR A 132 -3.40 8.29 -21.81
CA TYR A 132 -2.07 7.69 -21.68
C TYR A 132 -1.16 7.98 -22.88
N PRO A 133 0.18 8.05 -22.68
CA PRO A 133 0.90 7.89 -21.42
C PRO A 133 0.81 9.12 -20.52
N VAL A 134 0.84 8.93 -19.20
CA VAL A 134 0.85 10.00 -18.19
C VAL A 134 2.13 10.00 -17.38
N GLN A 135 2.59 11.17 -16.96
CA GLN A 135 3.73 11.29 -16.06
C GLN A 135 3.27 11.48 -14.63
N VAL A 136 3.87 10.73 -13.71
CA VAL A 136 3.60 10.84 -12.26
C VAL A 136 4.17 12.16 -11.76
N PRO A 137 3.36 13.03 -11.14
CA PRO A 137 3.83 14.31 -10.60
C PRO A 137 4.83 14.14 -9.45
N GLU A 138 5.54 15.21 -9.13
CA GLU A 138 6.43 15.28 -7.97
C GLU A 138 5.66 14.99 -6.68
N ASN A 139 6.25 14.22 -5.75
CA ASN A 139 5.68 13.77 -4.48
C ASN A 139 4.39 12.92 -4.63
N HIS A 140 4.17 12.32 -5.80
CA HIS A 140 3.03 11.45 -6.04
C HIS A 140 3.45 10.06 -6.49
N TYR A 141 2.49 9.15 -6.42
CA TYR A 141 2.61 7.77 -6.87
C TYR A 141 1.43 7.41 -7.76
N PHE A 142 1.68 6.53 -8.71
CA PHE A 142 0.62 5.86 -9.45
C PHE A 142 0.44 4.48 -8.82
N ALA A 143 -0.70 4.23 -8.22
CA ALA A 143 -0.96 3.00 -7.47
C ALA A 143 -2.21 2.29 -8.00
N MET A 144 -2.13 0.97 -8.17
CA MET A 144 -3.22 0.15 -8.70
C MET A 144 -3.56 -1.02 -7.77
N GLY A 145 -4.78 -1.50 -7.87
CA GLY A 145 -5.15 -2.79 -7.28
C GLY A 145 -4.63 -3.95 -8.11
N ASP A 146 -4.31 -5.07 -7.46
CA ASP A 146 -3.88 -6.28 -8.16
C ASP A 146 -5.05 -6.94 -8.93
N ASN A 147 -6.27 -6.74 -8.46
CA ASN A 147 -7.49 -7.08 -9.20
C ASN A 147 -7.86 -5.93 -10.15
N ARG A 148 -7.16 -5.85 -11.27
CA ARG A 148 -7.18 -4.74 -12.22
C ARG A 148 -8.56 -4.31 -12.66
N ASN A 149 -9.47 -5.24 -12.93
CA ASN A 149 -10.80 -4.94 -13.39
C ASN A 149 -11.78 -4.58 -12.26
N HIS A 150 -11.43 -4.88 -11.01
CA HIS A 150 -12.28 -4.66 -9.83
C HIS A 150 -11.61 -3.75 -8.80
N SER A 151 -10.91 -2.72 -9.26
CA SER A 151 -10.22 -1.79 -8.38
C SER A 151 -10.50 -0.34 -8.78
N ILE A 152 -10.94 0.45 -7.82
CA ILE A 152 -10.90 1.91 -7.89
C ILE A 152 -9.52 2.32 -7.38
N ASP A 153 -8.71 2.92 -8.25
CA ASP A 153 -7.32 3.23 -8.00
C ASP A 153 -6.86 4.44 -8.84
N SER A 154 -5.56 4.64 -9.02
CA SER A 154 -5.03 5.84 -9.69
C SER A 154 -5.53 6.04 -11.12
N ARG A 155 -6.10 5.04 -11.77
CA ARG A 155 -6.76 5.18 -13.08
C ARG A 155 -8.05 5.97 -13.00
N SER A 156 -8.76 5.88 -11.90
CA SER A 156 -10.04 6.59 -11.70
C SER A 156 -9.81 8.02 -11.26
N SER A 157 -10.63 8.95 -11.77
CA SER A 157 -10.68 10.34 -11.32
C SER A 157 -10.96 10.49 -9.81
N MET A 158 -11.58 9.48 -9.20
CA MET A 158 -11.86 9.47 -7.76
C MET A 158 -10.61 9.29 -6.89
N VAL A 159 -9.57 8.67 -7.40
CA VAL A 159 -8.30 8.47 -6.68
C VAL A 159 -7.20 9.31 -7.30
N GLY A 160 -6.99 9.19 -8.62
CA GLY A 160 -5.92 9.89 -9.32
C GLY A 160 -4.53 9.55 -8.82
N PHE A 161 -3.59 10.43 -9.00
CA PHE A 161 -2.26 10.30 -8.43
C PHE A 161 -2.31 10.42 -6.91
N VAL A 162 -1.64 9.51 -6.22
CA VAL A 162 -1.61 9.43 -4.76
C VAL A 162 -0.51 10.32 -4.22
N ASP A 163 -0.88 11.38 -3.49
CA ASP A 163 0.09 12.23 -2.78
C ASP A 163 0.73 11.43 -1.63
N GLU A 164 2.05 11.56 -1.46
CA GLU A 164 2.82 10.85 -0.43
C GLU A 164 2.29 11.09 1.00
N ASN A 165 1.77 12.30 1.26
CA ASN A 165 1.23 12.67 2.57
C ASN A 165 -0.03 11.89 2.96
N TYR A 166 -0.70 11.28 1.98
CA TYR A 166 -1.90 10.47 2.20
C TYR A 166 -1.59 8.98 2.32
N ILE A 167 -0.33 8.59 2.23
CA ILE A 167 0.09 7.21 2.46
C ILE A 167 0.34 6.99 3.95
N LEU A 168 -0.50 6.18 4.58
CA LEU A 168 -0.39 5.85 6.02
C LEU A 168 0.77 4.92 6.34
N GLY A 169 1.23 4.15 5.37
CA GLY A 169 2.34 3.22 5.50
C GLY A 169 2.31 2.08 4.49
N LYS A 170 3.32 1.23 4.59
CA LYS A 170 3.55 0.06 3.74
C LYS A 170 3.19 -1.21 4.48
N ALA A 171 2.48 -2.11 3.82
CA ALA A 171 2.24 -3.46 4.31
C ALA A 171 3.53 -4.29 4.19
N VAL A 172 3.95 -4.89 5.29
CA VAL A 172 5.23 -5.64 5.34
C VAL A 172 5.04 -7.12 5.63
N PHE A 173 3.91 -7.50 6.23
CA PHE A 173 3.68 -8.89 6.60
C PHE A 173 2.18 -9.19 6.78
N ARG A 174 1.74 -10.41 6.37
CA ARG A 174 0.38 -10.87 6.61
C ARG A 174 0.35 -11.85 7.79
N ILE A 175 -0.41 -11.51 8.83
CA ILE A 175 -0.57 -12.35 10.02
C ILE A 175 -1.76 -13.30 9.96
N VAL A 176 -2.78 -12.97 9.18
CA VAL A 176 -3.95 -13.83 8.99
C VAL A 176 -4.37 -13.79 7.52
N PRO A 177 -4.38 -14.94 6.82
CA PRO A 177 -3.66 -16.16 7.17
C PRO A 177 -2.16 -15.91 7.32
N PHE A 178 -1.50 -16.72 8.16
CA PHE A 178 -0.07 -16.50 8.41
C PHE A 178 0.77 -16.78 7.16
N GLY A 179 1.62 -15.84 6.79
CA GLY A 179 2.53 -15.95 5.66
C GLY A 179 2.86 -14.61 5.02
N ASN A 180 3.90 -14.61 4.21
CA ASN A 180 4.18 -13.47 3.35
C ASN A 180 3.13 -13.42 2.22
N PHE A 181 2.72 -12.21 1.83
CA PHE A 181 2.15 -12.02 0.51
C PHE A 181 3.34 -11.88 -0.43
N ASN A 182 3.46 -12.83 -1.37
CA ASN A 182 4.53 -12.77 -2.35
C ASN A 182 4.35 -11.51 -3.18
N ILE A 183 5.38 -10.66 -3.15
CA ILE A 183 5.42 -9.46 -3.96
C ILE A 183 6.00 -9.81 -5.33
N TYR A 184 6.81 -10.86 -5.37
CA TYR A 184 7.47 -11.40 -6.55
C TYR A 184 7.69 -12.91 -6.34
N ASP A 185 6.95 -13.76 -7.01
CA ASP A 185 7.28 -15.15 -7.38
C ASP A 185 6.81 -15.38 -8.81
#